data_0e98654c3a8a8b1a100a03ed43ba3462
#
_entry.id   0e98654c3a8a8b1a100a03ed43ba3462
#
_cell.length_a   1.000
_cell.length_b   1.000
_cell.length_c   1.000
_cell.angle_alpha   90.00
_cell.angle_beta   90.00
_cell.angle_gamma   90.00
#
_symmetry.space_group_name_H-M   'P 1'
#
loop_
_entity.id
_entity.type
_entity.pdbx_description
1 polymer ?
#
loop_
_entity_poly.entity_id
_entity_poly.type
_entity_poly.pdbx_seq_one_letter_code
_entity_poly.pdbx_strand_id
1 'polypeptide(L)'
;VEWPCMTIDFVIPENFDRNNIAQFYQPNKNRSLTADKYPYTTYMVAGSQTNEQNGFLYYMKWYNMYKTKYDDDPDKGADSDDEEAQNPYMKYQKVKVKGNINRIKSMKNSYLSAFWSDSPSIEIVNIKDLIADLEEQTAISTENSEMGINIKKRKITPKNITVKSFNKSQEGFALDWNNIKPGVLAVGGQDKKLEIYIPTDANCSDFTLCSSPDTINPLLGHTNSIEDIQWSPHQENVLASKS
;
A
#
# COMPACT_ATOMS: atom_id res chain seq x y z
N VAL A 1 8.56 -5.46 12.80
CA VAL A 1 8.02 -6.61 12.04
C VAL A 1 8.68 -7.85 12.60
N GLU A 2 7.88 -8.79 13.14
CA GLU A 2 8.37 -10.00 13.83
C GLU A 2 8.82 -11.08 12.84
N TRP A 3 8.33 -11.05 11.60
CA TRP A 3 8.58 -12.01 10.54
C TRP A 3 9.12 -11.36 9.29
N PRO A 4 9.83 -12.09 8.42
CA PRO A 4 10.27 -11.58 7.13
C PRO A 4 9.11 -10.96 6.35
N CYS A 5 9.39 -9.86 5.68
CA CYS A 5 8.46 -9.15 4.82
C CYS A 5 8.98 -9.20 3.38
N MET A 6 8.22 -9.80 2.47
CA MET A 6 8.59 -9.89 1.06
C MET A 6 8.08 -8.72 0.22
N THR A 7 7.14 -7.97 0.75
CA THR A 7 6.45 -6.95 -0.04
C THR A 7 6.00 -5.80 0.84
N ILE A 8 6.20 -4.59 0.34
CA ILE A 8 5.81 -3.35 0.97
C ILE A 8 5.33 -2.39 -0.11
N ASP A 9 4.34 -1.57 0.21
CA ASP A 9 3.88 -0.51 -0.69
C ASP A 9 3.38 0.71 0.08
N PHE A 10 3.42 1.88 -0.57
CA PHE A 10 2.92 3.12 -0.01
C PHE A 10 1.42 3.25 -0.20
N VAL A 11 0.74 3.75 0.83
CA VAL A 11 -0.69 4.08 0.77
C VAL A 11 -0.82 5.58 0.62
N ILE A 12 -1.47 6.01 -0.47
CA ILE A 12 -1.72 7.41 -0.79
C ILE A 12 -3.23 7.63 -0.76
N PRO A 13 -3.81 8.09 0.37
CA PRO A 13 -5.24 8.32 0.49
C PRO A 13 -5.75 9.44 -0.43
N GLU A 14 -7.06 9.44 -0.75
CA GLU A 14 -7.71 10.43 -1.62
C GLU A 14 -7.51 11.88 -1.18
N ASN A 15 -7.48 12.12 0.13
CA ASN A 15 -7.35 13.46 0.73
C ASN A 15 -5.92 13.76 1.18
N PHE A 16 -4.98 12.95 0.77
CA PHE A 16 -3.58 13.23 1.06
C PHE A 16 -3.16 14.48 0.28
N ASP A 17 -2.59 15.46 0.97
CA ASP A 17 -2.19 16.72 0.34
C ASP A 17 -1.20 16.42 -0.80
N ARG A 18 -1.70 16.49 -2.04
CA ARG A 18 -0.93 16.19 -3.26
C ARG A 18 0.31 17.08 -3.41
N ASN A 19 0.35 18.22 -2.72
CA ASN A 19 1.49 19.11 -2.75
C ASN A 19 2.70 18.48 -2.05
N ASN A 20 2.47 17.57 -1.10
CA ASN A 20 3.55 16.85 -0.43
C ASN A 20 4.12 15.68 -1.25
N ILE A 21 3.34 15.09 -2.18
CA ILE A 21 3.77 13.93 -2.97
C ILE A 21 4.20 14.31 -4.39
N ALA A 22 3.62 15.36 -4.98
CA ALA A 22 3.94 15.79 -6.33
C ALA A 22 5.44 16.12 -6.50
N GLN A 23 6.13 16.43 -5.41
CA GLN A 23 7.56 16.69 -5.42
C GLN A 23 8.42 15.43 -5.66
N PHE A 24 7.95 14.24 -5.26
CA PHE A 24 8.69 12.98 -5.49
C PHE A 24 8.60 12.46 -6.92
N TYR A 25 7.57 12.84 -7.69
CA TYR A 25 7.26 12.25 -8.99
C TYR A 25 7.41 13.18 -10.20
N GLN A 26 7.82 14.44 -10.03
CA GLN A 26 8.07 15.33 -11.18
C GLN A 26 9.58 15.56 -11.42
N PRO A 27 10.16 14.90 -12.44
CA PRO A 27 11.45 15.33 -12.96
C PRO A 27 11.26 16.63 -13.75
N ASN A 28 11.92 17.69 -13.29
CA ASN A 28 12.17 18.93 -14.01
C ASN A 28 10.96 19.74 -14.53
N LYS A 29 10.42 20.63 -13.72
CA LYS A 29 10.02 21.97 -14.17
C LYS A 29 10.32 22.96 -13.05
N ASN A 30 11.05 24.02 -13.39
CA ASN A 30 11.46 25.18 -12.59
C ASN A 30 10.85 25.21 -11.18
N ARG A 31 11.57 24.63 -10.22
CA ARG A 31 11.20 24.65 -8.79
C ARG A 31 11.21 26.11 -8.33
N SER A 32 10.04 26.72 -8.30
CA SER A 32 9.80 27.71 -7.25
C SER A 32 9.83 26.91 -5.93
N LEU A 33 10.84 27.13 -5.12
CA LEU A 33 10.97 26.57 -3.78
C LEU A 33 9.86 27.16 -2.91
N THR A 34 8.66 26.62 -3.04
CA THR A 34 7.68 26.74 -1.97
C THR A 34 8.25 25.89 -0.84
N ALA A 35 8.51 26.52 0.28
CA ALA A 35 9.14 25.92 1.44
C ALA A 35 8.49 24.55 1.73
N ASP A 36 9.30 23.49 1.67
CA ASP A 36 8.88 22.14 1.99
C ASP A 36 8.25 22.18 3.40
N LYS A 37 6.97 21.80 3.49
CA LYS A 37 6.27 21.76 4.78
C LYS A 37 6.69 20.51 5.51
N TYR A 38 7.69 20.58 6.31
CA TYR A 38 8.05 19.55 7.29
C TYR A 38 7.20 19.71 8.56
N PRO A 39 6.99 18.64 9.34
CA PRO A 39 7.42 17.25 9.10
C PRO A 39 6.51 16.49 8.14
N TYR A 40 7.07 15.52 7.41
CA TYR A 40 6.29 14.61 6.55
C TYR A 40 5.69 13.46 7.33
N THR A 41 4.53 13.02 6.83
CA THR A 41 3.88 11.78 7.27
C THR A 41 3.60 10.91 6.05
N THR A 42 3.80 9.59 6.17
CA THR A 42 3.46 8.62 5.13
C THR A 42 2.86 7.36 5.72
N TYR A 43 2.07 6.66 4.92
CA TYR A 43 1.46 5.39 5.28
C TYR A 43 1.98 4.29 4.38
N MET A 44 2.15 3.11 4.95
CA MET A 44 2.67 1.96 4.24
C MET A 44 1.92 0.70 4.67
N VAL A 45 1.84 -0.24 3.76
CA VAL A 45 1.37 -1.61 4.02
C VAL A 45 2.49 -2.59 3.72
N ALA A 46 2.53 -3.68 4.48
CA ALA A 46 3.51 -4.74 4.27
C ALA A 46 2.90 -6.10 4.55
N GLY A 47 3.33 -7.10 3.81
CA GLY A 47 2.92 -8.49 3.99
C GLY A 47 4.03 -9.31 4.64
N SER A 48 3.71 -10.09 5.68
CA SER A 48 4.66 -11.01 6.28
C SER A 48 4.60 -12.41 5.70
N GLN A 49 5.72 -13.11 5.83
CA GLN A 49 5.80 -14.56 5.66
C GLN A 49 6.16 -15.20 6.99
N THR A 50 5.33 -16.11 7.42
CA THR A 50 5.50 -16.86 8.69
C THR A 50 5.64 -18.35 8.39
N ASN A 51 6.11 -19.11 9.36
CA ASN A 51 6.11 -20.58 9.28
C ASN A 51 4.73 -21.20 9.58
N GLU A 52 3.74 -20.35 9.86
CA GLU A 52 2.36 -20.76 10.17
C GLU A 52 1.45 -20.65 8.95
N GLN A 53 0.25 -21.23 9.01
CA GLN A 53 -0.76 -21.12 7.95
C GLN A 53 -1.37 -19.73 7.81
N ASN A 54 -0.98 -18.78 8.64
CA ASN A 54 -1.51 -17.43 8.66
C ASN A 54 -0.38 -16.41 8.72
N GLY A 55 -0.40 -15.48 7.77
CA GLY A 55 0.45 -14.33 7.75
C GLY A 55 -0.18 -13.10 8.42
N PHE A 56 0.49 -11.97 8.29
CA PHE A 56 0.01 -10.69 8.79
C PHE A 56 0.09 -9.62 7.72
N LEU A 57 -0.97 -8.84 7.61
CA LEU A 57 -0.97 -7.56 6.94
C LEU A 57 -0.59 -6.50 7.99
N TYR A 58 0.57 -5.89 7.81
CA TYR A 58 1.01 -4.74 8.58
C TYR A 58 0.57 -3.46 7.90
N TYR A 59 0.13 -2.48 8.69
CA TYR A 59 -0.09 -1.12 8.26
C TYR A 59 0.62 -0.18 9.21
N MET A 60 1.31 0.78 8.63
CA MET A 60 2.29 1.60 9.32
C MET A 60 2.07 3.06 9.01
N LYS A 61 2.30 3.91 10.01
CA LYS A 61 2.42 5.35 9.88
C LYS A 61 3.84 5.75 10.25
N TRP A 62 4.53 6.37 9.30
CA TRP A 62 5.78 7.06 9.55
C TRP A 62 5.49 8.55 9.62
N TYR A 63 5.93 9.21 10.66
CA TYR A 63 5.65 10.62 10.88
C TYR A 63 6.82 11.32 11.55
N ASN A 64 6.77 12.66 11.63
CA ASN A 64 7.83 13.50 12.14
C ASN A 64 9.12 13.36 11.32
N MET A 65 9.00 13.22 10.00
CA MET A 65 10.14 13.10 9.09
C MET A 65 10.56 14.49 8.62
N TYR A 66 11.77 14.90 8.97
CA TYR A 66 12.41 16.14 8.54
C TYR A 66 13.48 15.87 7.48
N LYS A 67 14.00 16.93 6.85
CA LYS A 67 15.22 16.84 6.05
C LYS A 67 16.37 16.32 6.89
N THR A 68 17.21 15.49 6.28
CA THR A 68 18.46 15.09 6.93
C THR A 68 19.43 16.27 6.95
N LYS A 69 20.19 16.40 8.03
CA LYS A 69 21.12 17.52 8.26
C LYS A 69 22.17 17.71 7.15
N TYR A 70 22.47 16.65 6.43
CA TYR A 70 23.51 16.61 5.41
C TYR A 70 23.05 17.00 3.99
N ASP A 71 21.75 17.25 3.80
CA ASP A 71 21.23 17.53 2.45
C ASP A 71 21.53 18.97 1.98
N ASP A 72 21.79 19.90 2.88
CA ASP A 72 21.95 21.33 2.54
C ASP A 72 23.36 21.91 2.83
N ASP A 73 24.16 21.35 3.73
CA ASP A 73 25.50 21.86 4.03
C ASP A 73 26.35 20.84 4.82
N PRO A 74 27.33 20.18 4.19
CA PRO A 74 28.18 19.21 4.86
C PRO A 74 29.12 19.82 5.92
N ASP A 75 29.31 21.15 5.92
CA ASP A 75 30.24 21.84 6.82
C ASP A 75 29.55 22.43 8.09
N LYS A 76 28.24 22.37 8.18
CA LYS A 76 27.53 22.76 9.42
C LYS A 76 27.56 21.62 10.43
N GLY A 77 28.53 21.69 11.32
CA GLY A 77 28.67 20.77 12.45
C GLY A 77 27.41 20.67 13.30
N ALA A 78 27.26 19.51 13.88
CA ALA A 78 26.15 19.14 14.77
C ALA A 78 26.22 19.94 16.08
N ASP A 79 25.61 21.12 16.12
CA ASP A 79 25.35 21.87 17.33
C ASP A 79 23.88 22.32 17.35
N SER A 80 23.00 21.46 17.81
CA SER A 80 21.71 21.90 18.32
C SER A 80 21.13 20.87 19.29
N ASP A 81 20.83 21.33 20.50
CA ASP A 81 20.15 20.60 21.58
C ASP A 81 18.71 20.14 21.21
N ASP A 82 18.25 20.38 19.96
CA ASP A 82 16.92 20.03 19.46
C ASP A 82 16.88 18.67 18.73
N GLU A 83 17.89 17.82 18.89
CA GLU A 83 17.99 16.54 18.13
C GLU A 83 16.84 15.56 18.41
N GLU A 84 16.34 15.48 19.63
CA GLU A 84 15.24 14.57 19.99
C GLU A 84 13.90 14.97 19.35
N ALA A 85 13.66 16.27 19.13
CA ALA A 85 12.41 16.76 18.55
C ALA A 85 12.25 16.43 17.05
N GLN A 86 13.35 16.12 16.34
CA GLN A 86 13.39 15.89 14.90
C GLN A 86 13.48 14.41 14.50
N ASN A 87 13.50 13.50 15.46
CA ASN A 87 13.56 12.08 15.15
C ASN A 87 12.26 11.57 14.49
N PRO A 88 12.34 10.79 13.42
CA PRO A 88 11.17 10.17 12.83
C PRO A 88 10.60 9.09 13.77
N TYR A 89 9.29 8.99 13.78
CA TYR A 89 8.58 7.98 14.55
C TYR A 89 7.82 7.04 13.63
N MET A 90 7.69 5.78 14.05
CA MET A 90 6.88 4.79 13.37
C MET A 90 5.86 4.18 14.34
N LYS A 91 4.60 4.18 13.95
CA LYS A 91 3.55 3.39 14.58
C LYS A 91 3.04 2.35 13.59
N TYR A 92 2.74 1.16 14.09
CA TYR A 92 2.18 0.10 13.26
C TYR A 92 1.18 -0.73 14.03
N GLN A 93 0.32 -1.37 13.27
CA GLN A 93 -0.53 -2.45 13.74
C GLN A 93 -0.53 -3.58 12.71
N LYS A 94 -1.11 -4.72 13.06
CA LYS A 94 -1.19 -5.89 12.19
C LYS A 94 -2.55 -6.55 12.25
N VAL A 95 -3.00 -7.05 11.11
CA VAL A 95 -4.20 -7.88 10.99
C VAL A 95 -3.76 -9.26 10.52
N LYS A 96 -4.23 -10.30 11.20
CA LYS A 96 -3.98 -11.68 10.81
C LYS A 96 -4.78 -12.01 9.55
N VAL A 97 -4.12 -12.52 8.51
CA VAL A 97 -4.73 -12.93 7.24
C VAL A 97 -4.48 -14.41 6.98
N LYS A 98 -5.27 -15.00 6.09
CA LYS A 98 -5.08 -16.40 5.70
C LYS A 98 -3.92 -16.50 4.71
N GLY A 99 -2.97 -17.37 5.01
CA GLY A 99 -1.76 -17.55 4.22
C GLY A 99 -0.74 -16.43 4.39
N ASN A 100 0.41 -16.58 3.77
CA ASN A 100 1.48 -15.59 3.72
C ASN A 100 1.26 -14.64 2.54
N ILE A 101 1.66 -13.39 2.67
CA ILE A 101 1.49 -12.41 1.62
C ILE A 101 2.72 -12.40 0.72
N ASN A 102 2.53 -12.82 -0.55
CA ASN A 102 3.59 -12.85 -1.55
C ASN A 102 3.81 -11.47 -2.20
N ARG A 103 2.74 -10.76 -2.50
CA ARG A 103 2.77 -9.42 -3.11
C ARG A 103 1.62 -8.58 -2.59
N ILE A 104 1.88 -7.29 -2.31
CA ILE A 104 0.87 -6.29 -2.00
C ILE A 104 1.07 -5.05 -2.85
N LYS A 105 -0.03 -4.45 -3.30
CA LYS A 105 -0.06 -3.18 -4.03
C LYS A 105 -1.24 -2.34 -3.58
N SER A 106 -0.99 -1.07 -3.35
CA SER A 106 -2.00 -0.09 -2.97
C SER A 106 -2.47 0.69 -4.19
N MET A 107 -3.79 0.89 -4.29
CA MET A 107 -4.36 1.72 -5.34
C MET A 107 -4.09 3.19 -5.05
N LYS A 108 -3.62 3.94 -6.04
CA LYS A 108 -3.35 5.38 -5.91
C LYS A 108 -4.62 6.15 -5.58
N ASN A 109 -4.50 7.18 -4.74
CA ASN A 109 -5.58 8.05 -4.29
C ASN A 109 -6.75 7.27 -3.67
N SER A 110 -6.44 6.22 -2.91
CA SER A 110 -7.43 5.34 -2.31
C SER A 110 -6.90 4.70 -1.02
N TYR A 111 -7.81 4.14 -0.25
CA TYR A 111 -7.51 3.25 0.88
C TYR A 111 -7.55 1.77 0.49
N LEU A 112 -7.72 1.45 -0.80
CA LEU A 112 -7.74 0.08 -1.27
C LEU A 112 -6.33 -0.45 -1.48
N SER A 113 -6.09 -1.67 -1.03
CA SER A 113 -4.89 -2.44 -1.33
C SER A 113 -5.30 -3.83 -1.78
N ALA A 114 -4.52 -4.43 -2.67
CA ALA A 114 -4.72 -5.82 -3.07
C ALA A 114 -3.47 -6.62 -2.74
N PHE A 115 -3.65 -7.88 -2.36
CA PHE A 115 -2.52 -8.77 -2.13
C PHE A 115 -2.76 -10.19 -2.64
N TRP A 116 -1.69 -10.83 -3.09
CA TRP A 116 -1.59 -12.26 -3.34
C TRP A 116 -1.16 -12.99 -2.07
N SER A 117 -1.82 -14.13 -1.80
CA SER A 117 -1.47 -15.03 -0.70
C SER A 117 -1.01 -16.39 -1.25
N ASP A 118 -0.13 -17.08 -0.50
CA ASP A 118 0.26 -18.48 -0.72
C ASP A 118 -0.89 -19.46 -0.44
N SER A 119 -1.90 -19.04 0.33
CA SER A 119 -3.22 -19.67 0.35
C SER A 119 -3.99 -19.21 -0.89
N PRO A 120 -3.96 -19.93 -2.03
CA PRO A 120 -4.17 -19.37 -3.37
C PRO A 120 -5.37 -18.43 -3.47
N SER A 121 -5.17 -17.18 -3.11
CA SER A 121 -6.21 -16.15 -3.12
C SER A 121 -5.64 -14.76 -3.40
N ILE A 122 -6.47 -13.93 -4.02
CA ILE A 122 -6.27 -12.49 -4.13
C ILE A 122 -7.29 -11.83 -3.25
N GLU A 123 -6.83 -10.99 -2.33
CA GLU A 123 -7.68 -10.21 -1.44
C GLU A 123 -7.59 -8.74 -1.80
N ILE A 124 -8.75 -8.10 -1.97
CA ILE A 124 -8.85 -6.63 -2.02
C ILE A 124 -9.37 -6.16 -0.68
N VAL A 125 -8.64 -5.28 -0.03
CA VAL A 125 -8.92 -4.79 1.31
C VAL A 125 -9.04 -3.26 1.33
N ASN A 126 -9.95 -2.75 2.18
CA ASN A 126 -10.06 -1.34 2.48
C ASN A 126 -9.43 -1.06 3.85
N ILE A 127 -8.35 -0.31 3.86
CA ILE A 127 -7.58 -0.04 5.08
C ILE A 127 -7.91 1.32 5.72
N LYS A 128 -9.00 1.98 5.28
CA LYS A 128 -9.41 3.30 5.79
C LYS A 128 -9.55 3.32 7.31
N ASP A 129 -10.28 2.35 7.86
CA ASP A 129 -10.52 2.27 9.31
C ASP A 129 -9.23 1.94 10.07
N LEU A 130 -8.30 1.19 9.46
CA LEU A 130 -7.00 0.88 10.04
C LEU A 130 -6.13 2.14 10.16
N ILE A 131 -6.14 2.99 9.13
CA ILE A 131 -5.41 4.25 9.14
C ILE A 131 -6.03 5.21 10.14
N ALA A 132 -7.36 5.32 10.19
CA ALA A 132 -8.05 6.15 11.17
C ALA A 132 -7.71 5.76 12.62
N ASP A 133 -7.61 4.46 12.90
CA ASP A 133 -7.22 3.92 14.20
C ASP A 133 -5.76 4.30 14.57
N LEU A 134 -4.83 4.27 13.58
CA LEU A 134 -3.46 4.74 13.79
C LEU A 134 -3.40 6.25 14.06
N GLU A 135 -4.24 7.06 13.41
CA GLU A 135 -4.33 8.49 13.64
C GLU A 135 -4.83 8.80 15.06
N GLU A 136 -5.91 8.15 15.48
CA GLU A 136 -6.46 8.30 16.82
C GLU A 136 -5.42 7.96 17.89
N GLN A 137 -4.71 6.84 17.75
CA GLN A 137 -3.64 6.45 18.67
C GLN A 137 -2.46 7.42 18.67
N THR A 138 -2.21 8.12 17.55
CA THR A 138 -1.15 9.12 17.47
C THR A 138 -1.55 10.38 18.20
N ALA A 139 -2.78 10.88 18.01
CA ALA A 139 -3.28 12.09 18.69
C ALA A 139 -3.26 11.91 20.22
N ILE A 140 -3.73 10.76 20.71
CA ILE A 140 -3.78 10.48 22.14
C ILE A 140 -2.39 10.41 22.79
N SER A 141 -1.39 9.87 22.09
CA SER A 141 -0.02 9.81 22.63
C SER A 141 0.68 11.17 22.68
N THR A 142 0.23 12.16 21.92
CA THR A 142 0.71 13.55 22.00
C THR A 142 0.01 14.36 23.08
N GLU A 143 -1.23 14.03 23.42
CA GLU A 143 -2.00 14.78 24.42
C GLU A 143 -1.87 14.20 25.85
N ASN A 144 -1.52 12.93 26.01
CA ASN A 144 -1.60 12.21 27.28
C ASN A 144 -0.27 11.63 27.77
N SER A 145 0.74 12.48 27.97
CA SER A 145 1.80 12.14 28.93
C SER A 145 1.32 12.17 30.40
N GLU A 146 0.10 12.66 30.67
CA GLU A 146 -0.38 12.92 32.04
C GLU A 146 -1.72 12.28 32.45
N MET A 147 -2.52 11.67 31.58
CA MET A 147 -3.75 11.01 31.98
C MET A 147 -3.92 9.60 31.38
N GLY A 148 -3.90 8.61 32.23
CA GLY A 148 -4.15 7.20 31.87
C GLY A 148 -5.59 6.93 31.41
N ILE A 149 -5.92 7.26 30.17
CA ILE A 149 -7.22 6.93 29.56
C ILE A 149 -7.13 5.56 28.91
N ASN A 150 -7.94 4.62 29.41
CA ASN A 150 -8.09 3.29 28.83
C ASN A 150 -8.85 3.37 27.51
N ILE A 151 -8.14 3.35 26.39
CA ILE A 151 -8.74 3.34 25.06
C ILE A 151 -9.17 1.90 24.75
N LYS A 152 -10.45 1.70 24.49
CA LYS A 152 -10.96 0.44 23.93
C LYS A 152 -10.38 0.26 22.52
N LYS A 153 -9.32 -0.53 22.36
CA LYS A 153 -8.81 -0.92 21.06
C LYS A 153 -9.93 -1.57 20.25
N ARG A 154 -10.29 -1.01 19.11
CA ARG A 154 -11.18 -1.66 18.15
C ARG A 154 -10.55 -2.98 17.73
N LYS A 155 -11.29 -4.09 17.89
CA LYS A 155 -10.86 -5.38 17.39
C LYS A 155 -11.11 -5.44 15.88
N ILE A 156 -10.12 -5.05 15.09
CA ILE A 156 -10.21 -5.14 13.64
C ILE A 156 -9.82 -6.56 13.21
N THR A 157 -10.66 -7.16 12.40
CA THR A 157 -10.47 -8.52 11.87
C THR A 157 -10.39 -8.46 10.34
N PRO A 158 -9.79 -9.44 9.66
CA PRO A 158 -9.74 -9.46 8.19
C PRO A 158 -11.11 -9.29 7.56
N LYS A 159 -12.13 -9.91 8.13
CA LYS A 159 -13.51 -9.85 7.62
C LYS A 159 -14.07 -8.42 7.53
N ASN A 160 -13.58 -7.52 8.38
CA ASN A 160 -14.08 -6.14 8.41
C ASN A 160 -13.42 -5.25 7.36
N ILE A 161 -12.27 -5.66 6.81
CA ILE A 161 -11.50 -4.89 5.83
C ILE A 161 -11.56 -5.49 4.43
N THR A 162 -11.89 -6.78 4.28
CA THR A 162 -11.95 -7.43 2.96
C THR A 162 -13.15 -6.91 2.17
N VAL A 163 -12.87 -6.31 1.02
CA VAL A 163 -13.86 -5.86 0.04
C VAL A 163 -14.23 -7.04 -0.86
N LYS A 164 -13.22 -7.72 -1.39
CA LYS A 164 -13.40 -8.87 -2.30
C LYS A 164 -12.29 -9.89 -2.13
N SER A 165 -12.65 -11.15 -2.33
CA SER A 165 -11.74 -12.29 -2.30
C SER A 165 -11.94 -13.12 -3.57
N PHE A 166 -10.84 -13.46 -4.24
CA PHE A 166 -10.85 -14.33 -5.42
C PHE A 166 -9.99 -15.56 -5.15
N ASN A 167 -10.63 -16.71 -5.04
CA ASN A 167 -9.92 -17.98 -4.91
C ASN A 167 -9.27 -18.34 -6.25
N LYS A 168 -8.05 -18.81 -6.18
CA LYS A 168 -7.25 -19.25 -7.33
C LYS A 168 -6.89 -20.72 -7.21
N SER A 169 -6.48 -21.32 -8.32
CA SER A 169 -5.99 -22.70 -8.34
C SER A 169 -4.55 -22.81 -7.86
N GLN A 170 -3.78 -21.77 -8.03
CA GLN A 170 -2.36 -21.67 -7.68
C GLN A 170 -2.05 -20.29 -7.11
N GLU A 171 -0.98 -20.17 -6.40
CA GLU A 171 -0.48 -18.89 -5.90
C GLU A 171 0.11 -18.02 -7.03
N GLY A 172 0.38 -16.77 -6.72
CA GLY A 172 1.00 -15.84 -7.65
C GLY A 172 1.76 -14.72 -6.95
N PHE A 173 2.49 -13.96 -7.78
CA PHE A 173 3.33 -12.85 -7.34
C PHE A 173 3.03 -11.56 -8.12
N ALA A 174 2.50 -11.68 -9.33
CA ALA A 174 2.27 -10.54 -10.21
C ALA A 174 0.93 -9.86 -9.89
N LEU A 175 1.01 -8.56 -9.58
CA LEU A 175 -0.16 -7.77 -9.20
C LEU A 175 0.18 -6.28 -9.36
N ASP A 176 -0.69 -5.55 -10.10
CA ASP A 176 -0.58 -4.10 -10.21
C ASP A 176 -1.91 -3.41 -10.49
N TRP A 177 -2.10 -2.23 -9.90
CA TRP A 177 -3.26 -1.37 -10.14
C TRP A 177 -3.02 -0.44 -11.32
N ASN A 178 -4.04 -0.27 -12.16
CA ASN A 178 -3.98 0.72 -13.22
C ASN A 178 -3.89 2.14 -12.65
N ASN A 179 -2.88 2.89 -13.09
CA ASN A 179 -2.62 4.23 -12.58
C ASN A 179 -3.56 5.31 -13.15
N ILE A 180 -4.28 5.00 -14.24
CA ILE A 180 -5.10 5.94 -15.01
C ILE A 180 -6.58 5.61 -14.83
N LYS A 181 -6.94 4.32 -14.88
CA LYS A 181 -8.30 3.82 -14.61
C LYS A 181 -8.39 3.30 -13.18
N PRO A 182 -8.92 4.08 -12.22
CA PRO A 182 -9.07 3.63 -10.84
C PRO A 182 -9.88 2.33 -10.75
N GLY A 183 -9.47 1.43 -9.86
CA GLY A 183 -10.13 0.17 -9.63
C GLY A 183 -9.79 -0.96 -10.61
N VAL A 184 -9.07 -0.70 -11.69
CA VAL A 184 -8.64 -1.75 -12.62
C VAL A 184 -7.39 -2.43 -12.08
N LEU A 185 -7.46 -3.73 -11.82
CA LEU A 185 -6.40 -4.54 -11.25
C LEU A 185 -5.98 -5.63 -12.23
N ALA A 186 -4.69 -5.71 -12.54
CA ALA A 186 -4.11 -6.83 -13.27
C ALA A 186 -3.44 -7.80 -12.30
N VAL A 187 -3.61 -9.10 -12.54
CA VAL A 187 -2.99 -10.15 -11.74
C VAL A 187 -2.46 -11.28 -12.61
N GLY A 188 -1.36 -11.89 -12.18
CA GLY A 188 -0.77 -13.04 -12.84
C GLY A 188 -0.23 -14.04 -11.82
N GLY A 189 -0.30 -15.31 -12.14
CA GLY A 189 0.11 -16.36 -11.22
C GLY A 189 0.84 -17.52 -11.88
N GLN A 190 1.05 -18.57 -11.10
CA GLN A 190 1.70 -19.81 -11.56
C GLN A 190 0.86 -20.55 -12.61
N ASP A 191 -0.42 -20.28 -12.69
CA ASP A 191 -1.32 -20.83 -13.73
C ASP A 191 -1.11 -20.20 -15.12
N LYS A 192 -0.15 -19.27 -15.27
CA LYS A 192 0.27 -18.62 -16.52
C LYS A 192 -0.78 -17.71 -17.13
N LYS A 193 -1.85 -17.41 -16.38
CA LYS A 193 -2.94 -16.56 -16.82
C LYS A 193 -2.73 -15.16 -16.30
N LEU A 194 -2.92 -14.17 -17.16
CA LEU A 194 -3.05 -12.79 -16.79
C LEU A 194 -4.53 -12.42 -16.82
N GLU A 195 -5.05 -11.98 -15.69
CA GLU A 195 -6.45 -11.64 -15.51
C GLU A 195 -6.61 -10.17 -15.12
N ILE A 196 -7.66 -9.56 -15.65
CA ILE A 196 -8.00 -8.16 -15.36
C ILE A 196 -9.32 -8.15 -14.57
N TYR A 197 -9.28 -7.53 -13.43
CA TYR A 197 -10.46 -7.28 -12.58
C TYR A 197 -10.84 -5.81 -12.65
N ILE A 198 -12.14 -5.55 -12.66
CA ILE A 198 -12.72 -4.20 -12.74
C ILE A 198 -13.71 -4.00 -11.60
N PRO A 199 -13.88 -2.75 -11.13
CA PRO A 199 -14.88 -2.45 -10.14
C PRO A 199 -16.29 -2.55 -10.76
N THR A 200 -17.26 -2.96 -9.97
CA THR A 200 -18.67 -3.04 -10.38
C THR A 200 -19.39 -1.69 -10.27
N ASP A 201 -18.81 -0.76 -9.50
CA ASP A 201 -19.33 0.59 -9.28
C ASP A 201 -18.20 1.63 -9.11
N ALA A 202 -18.56 2.91 -9.20
CA ALA A 202 -17.60 4.01 -9.10
C ALA A 202 -16.91 4.13 -7.73
N ASN A 203 -17.48 3.55 -6.68
CA ASN A 203 -16.91 3.58 -5.34
C ASN A 203 -15.95 2.41 -5.08
N CYS A 204 -15.77 1.52 -6.06
CA CYS A 204 -14.97 0.30 -5.92
C CYS A 204 -15.42 -0.56 -4.71
N SER A 205 -16.73 -0.66 -4.49
CA SER A 205 -17.31 -1.41 -3.36
C SER A 205 -17.34 -2.91 -3.62
N ASP A 206 -17.27 -3.34 -4.87
CA ASP A 206 -17.13 -4.73 -5.28
C ASP A 206 -16.37 -4.82 -6.62
N PHE A 207 -15.87 -6.02 -6.95
CA PHE A 207 -15.03 -6.27 -8.12
C PHE A 207 -15.45 -7.55 -8.83
N THR A 208 -15.26 -7.55 -10.14
CA THR A 208 -15.53 -8.71 -11.00
C THR A 208 -14.42 -8.92 -12.03
N LEU A 209 -14.31 -10.13 -12.55
CA LEU A 209 -13.44 -10.41 -13.69
C LEU A 209 -13.96 -9.64 -14.91
N CYS A 210 -13.08 -8.95 -15.62
CA CYS A 210 -13.45 -8.23 -16.84
C CYS A 210 -13.92 -9.22 -17.90
N SER A 211 -15.16 -9.09 -18.35
CA SER A 211 -15.80 -9.97 -19.35
C SER A 211 -16.35 -9.19 -20.54
N SER A 212 -15.70 -8.08 -20.91
CA SER A 212 -16.10 -7.32 -22.11
C SER A 212 -15.90 -8.14 -23.38
N PRO A 213 -16.82 -8.08 -24.36
CA PRO A 213 -16.67 -8.77 -25.64
C PRO A 213 -15.37 -8.42 -26.39
N ASP A 214 -14.85 -7.23 -26.15
CA ASP A 214 -13.63 -6.72 -26.78
C ASP A 214 -12.36 -7.04 -25.97
N THR A 215 -12.50 -7.69 -24.83
CA THR A 215 -11.37 -8.01 -23.94
C THR A 215 -11.24 -9.51 -23.78
N ILE A 216 -10.18 -10.09 -24.34
CA ILE A 216 -9.82 -11.49 -24.07
C ILE A 216 -9.34 -11.59 -22.62
N ASN A 217 -10.11 -12.27 -21.78
CA ASN A 217 -9.74 -12.47 -20.37
C ASN A 217 -10.07 -13.92 -19.95
N PRO A 218 -9.10 -14.70 -19.46
CA PRO A 218 -7.72 -14.29 -19.18
C PRO A 218 -6.88 -14.10 -20.47
N LEU A 219 -5.87 -13.22 -20.39
CA LEU A 219 -4.88 -13.07 -21.43
C LEU A 219 -3.93 -14.28 -21.37
N LEU A 220 -3.82 -14.99 -22.48
CA LEU A 220 -2.99 -16.19 -22.62
C LEU A 220 -1.80 -15.89 -23.52
N GLY A 221 -0.64 -16.44 -23.21
CA GLY A 221 0.57 -16.25 -24.00
C GLY A 221 1.85 -16.60 -23.26
N HIS A 222 1.83 -16.52 -21.96
CA HIS A 222 2.95 -16.93 -21.13
C HIS A 222 3.05 -18.47 -21.05
N THR A 223 4.28 -18.98 -21.14
CA THR A 223 4.58 -20.42 -21.04
C THR A 223 5.00 -20.85 -19.64
N ASN A 224 5.31 -19.88 -18.77
CA ASN A 224 5.68 -20.07 -17.37
C ASN A 224 4.84 -19.18 -16.46
N SER A 225 5.06 -19.32 -15.15
CA SER A 225 4.52 -18.45 -14.11
C SER A 225 4.74 -16.97 -14.45
N ILE A 226 3.73 -16.16 -14.22
CA ILE A 226 3.85 -14.70 -14.36
C ILE A 226 4.35 -14.14 -13.03
N GLU A 227 5.57 -13.59 -13.05
CA GLU A 227 6.28 -13.15 -11.85
C GLU A 227 6.07 -11.67 -11.54
N ASP A 228 5.86 -10.84 -12.59
CA ASP A 228 5.64 -9.43 -12.40
C ASP A 228 4.72 -8.84 -13.48
N ILE A 229 3.97 -7.79 -13.10
CA ILE A 229 3.09 -7.01 -13.97
C ILE A 229 3.26 -5.55 -13.60
N GLN A 230 3.25 -4.70 -14.62
CA GLN A 230 3.18 -3.26 -14.41
C GLN A 230 2.32 -2.58 -15.46
N TRP A 231 1.35 -1.78 -15.01
CA TRP A 231 0.60 -0.89 -15.89
C TRP A 231 1.43 0.28 -16.36
N SER A 232 1.19 0.69 -17.60
CA SER A 232 1.78 1.92 -18.13
C SER A 232 1.33 3.12 -17.28
N PRO A 233 2.25 4.02 -16.88
CA PRO A 233 1.88 5.24 -16.17
C PRO A 233 1.21 6.28 -17.06
N HIS A 234 1.25 6.11 -18.41
CA HIS A 234 0.82 7.11 -19.39
C HIS A 234 -0.29 6.62 -20.34
N GLN A 235 -0.49 5.31 -20.45
CA GLN A 235 -1.45 4.70 -21.38
C GLN A 235 -2.37 3.73 -20.62
N GLU A 236 -3.66 4.03 -20.60
CA GLU A 236 -4.63 3.33 -19.75
C GLU A 236 -4.85 1.85 -20.06
N ASN A 237 -4.61 1.45 -21.32
CA ASN A 237 -4.86 0.08 -21.80
C ASN A 237 -3.56 -0.70 -22.09
N VAL A 238 -2.42 -0.22 -21.58
CA VAL A 238 -1.12 -0.85 -21.82
C VAL A 238 -0.53 -1.32 -20.50
N LEU A 239 -0.13 -2.57 -20.46
CA LEU A 239 0.65 -3.16 -19.36
C LEU A 239 1.80 -4.00 -19.91
N ALA A 240 2.81 -4.20 -19.08
CA ALA A 240 3.88 -5.15 -19.31
C ALA A 240 3.76 -6.30 -18.31
N SER A 241 4.05 -7.52 -18.74
CA SER A 241 4.11 -8.69 -17.89
C SER A 241 5.36 -9.51 -18.17
N LYS A 242 5.89 -10.18 -17.14
CA LYS A 242 7.10 -10.99 -17.19
C LYS A 242 6.83 -12.39 -16.64
N SER A 243 7.32 -13.40 -17.32
CA SER A 243 7.38 -14.80 -16.87
C SER A 243 8.81 -15.32 -16.87
#